data_5a70cb2e30f86564c618a6474e1f82e0
#
_entry.id   5a70cb2e30f86564c618a6474e1f82e0
#
_cell.length_a   1.000
_cell.length_b   1.000
_cell.length_c   1.000
_cell.angle_alpha   90.00
_cell.angle_beta   90.00
_cell.angle_gamma   90.00
#
_symmetry.space_group_name_H-M   'P 1'
#
loop_
_entity.id
_entity.type
_entity.pdbx_description
1 polymer ?
#
loop_
_entity_poly.entity_id
_entity_poly.type
_entity_poly.pdbx_seq_one_letter_code
_entity_poly.pdbx_strand_id
1 'polypeptide(L)'
;MRHLPNLICLFRLALIWPVAATLAAGQYALSLGLFVLAAVSDGLDGYLAKRFNWTSELGKFLDPMADKFLLMTLFVESAWLGLVPWWITAAAVARDVMIGLGALVFRLWFGPLHGRPAVISKINTAAQLLYLAGVMFSAAVGFPPREVLDAFALVTFVTIVLSGYHYLATFTRRVWSTPAQPSS
;
A
#
# COMPACT_ATOMS: atom_id res chain seq x y z
N MET A 1 4.19 -25.35 11.34
CA MET A 1 4.69 -23.97 11.18
C MET A 1 4.30 -23.29 9.83
N ARG A 2 3.56 -23.97 8.95
CA ARG A 2 3.07 -23.43 7.66
C ARG A 2 2.02 -22.29 7.77
N HIS A 3 1.44 -22.09 8.94
CA HIS A 3 0.36 -21.11 9.17
C HIS A 3 0.81 -19.77 9.72
N LEU A 4 2.11 -19.63 10.08
CA LEU A 4 2.64 -18.41 10.67
C LEU A 4 2.46 -17.17 9.75
N PRO A 5 2.77 -17.21 8.44
CA PRO A 5 2.56 -16.06 7.56
C PRO A 5 1.09 -15.62 7.48
N ASN A 6 0.16 -16.59 7.41
CA ASN A 6 -1.27 -16.30 7.39
C ASN A 6 -1.75 -15.63 8.68
N LEU A 7 -1.21 -16.03 9.84
CA LEU A 7 -1.54 -15.43 11.13
C LEU A 7 -1.06 -13.99 11.21
N ILE A 8 0.13 -13.67 10.69
CA ILE A 8 0.68 -12.31 10.73
C ILE A 8 -0.10 -11.41 9.75
N CYS A 9 -0.49 -11.92 8.57
CA CYS A 9 -1.37 -11.19 7.67
C CYS A 9 -2.75 -10.89 8.30
N LEU A 10 -3.36 -11.86 8.99
CA LEU A 10 -4.61 -11.67 9.73
C LEU A 10 -4.43 -10.69 10.89
N PHE A 11 -3.32 -10.74 11.60
CA PHE A 11 -2.98 -9.79 12.66
C PHE A 11 -2.87 -8.36 12.11
N ARG A 12 -2.25 -8.17 10.94
CA ARG A 12 -2.18 -6.87 10.27
C ARG A 12 -3.56 -6.35 9.86
N LEU A 13 -4.40 -7.21 9.28
CA LEU A 13 -5.79 -6.85 8.99
C LEU A 13 -6.55 -6.45 10.26
N ALA A 14 -6.35 -7.16 11.35
CA ALA A 14 -6.96 -6.83 12.64
C ALA A 14 -6.41 -5.51 13.21
N LEU A 15 -5.14 -5.14 12.92
CA LEU A 15 -4.54 -3.88 13.34
C LEU A 15 -5.10 -2.66 12.59
N ILE A 16 -5.67 -2.82 11.40
CA ILE A 16 -6.25 -1.69 10.65
C ILE A 16 -7.29 -0.96 11.52
N TRP A 17 -8.17 -1.72 12.16
CA TRP A 17 -9.22 -1.14 12.98
C TRP A 17 -8.71 -0.34 14.19
N PRO A 18 -7.82 -0.86 15.06
CA PRO A 18 -7.31 -0.07 16.19
C PRO A 18 -6.43 1.12 15.75
N VAL A 19 -5.70 1.01 14.64
CA VAL A 19 -4.95 2.16 14.09
C VAL A 19 -5.92 3.27 13.68
N ALA A 20 -6.96 2.93 12.92
CA ALA A 20 -7.99 3.86 12.51
C ALA A 20 -8.76 4.43 13.72
N ALA A 21 -9.23 3.60 14.62
CA ALA A 21 -9.97 4.04 15.81
C ALA A 21 -9.16 5.01 16.69
N THR A 22 -7.86 4.77 16.87
CA THR A 22 -6.97 5.66 17.64
C THR A 22 -6.68 6.96 16.89
N LEU A 23 -6.59 6.91 15.56
CA LEU A 23 -6.43 8.09 14.71
C LEU A 23 -7.68 8.98 14.80
N ALA A 24 -8.88 8.41 14.62
CA ALA A 24 -10.15 9.11 14.76
C ALA A 24 -10.35 9.71 16.17
N ALA A 25 -9.87 9.03 17.20
CA ALA A 25 -9.93 9.51 18.58
C ALA A 25 -8.90 10.62 18.90
N GLY A 26 -8.08 11.05 17.93
CA GLY A 26 -7.03 12.06 18.13
C GLY A 26 -5.81 11.54 18.91
N GLN A 27 -5.70 10.23 19.15
CA GLN A 27 -4.59 9.60 19.85
C GLN A 27 -3.42 9.33 18.89
N TYR A 28 -2.89 10.40 18.27
CA TYR A 28 -1.95 10.32 17.15
C TYR A 28 -0.68 9.54 17.47
N ALA A 29 -0.12 9.68 18.69
CA ALA A 29 1.07 8.94 19.12
C ALA A 29 0.82 7.43 19.20
N LEU A 30 -0.34 7.03 19.72
CA LEU A 30 -0.72 5.61 19.80
C LEU A 30 -1.00 5.04 18.41
N SER A 31 -1.73 5.80 17.57
CA SER A 31 -2.01 5.43 16.18
C SER A 31 -0.70 5.23 15.40
N LEU A 32 0.26 6.16 15.53
CA LEU A 32 1.59 6.03 14.93
C LEU A 32 2.32 4.77 15.41
N GLY A 33 2.31 4.49 16.71
CA GLY A 33 2.94 3.29 17.27
C GLY A 33 2.35 2.00 16.70
N LEU A 34 1.03 1.91 16.61
CA LEU A 34 0.32 0.77 16.01
C LEU A 34 0.59 0.65 14.50
N PHE A 35 0.65 1.79 13.79
CA PHE A 35 0.97 1.84 12.37
C PHE A 35 2.40 1.35 12.09
N VAL A 36 3.38 1.82 12.88
CA VAL A 36 4.77 1.35 12.77
C VAL A 36 4.86 -0.15 13.08
N LEU A 37 4.14 -0.62 14.10
CA LEU A 37 4.07 -2.05 14.42
C LEU A 37 3.53 -2.86 13.24
N ALA A 38 2.46 -2.41 12.60
CA ALA A 38 1.89 -3.05 11.40
C ALA A 38 2.90 -3.07 10.24
N ALA A 39 3.58 -1.95 9.97
CA ALA A 39 4.57 -1.84 8.90
C ALA A 39 5.82 -2.70 9.14
N VAL A 40 6.31 -2.77 10.38
CA VAL A 40 7.45 -3.62 10.76
C VAL A 40 7.07 -5.10 10.69
N SER A 41 5.86 -5.45 11.13
CA SER A 41 5.34 -6.83 11.03
C SER A 41 5.33 -7.31 9.59
N ASP A 42 4.93 -6.47 8.63
CA ASP A 42 4.98 -6.77 7.19
C ASP A 42 6.40 -7.03 6.69
N GLY A 43 7.34 -6.16 7.06
CA GLY A 43 8.75 -6.34 6.70
C GLY A 43 9.34 -7.64 7.24
N LEU A 44 8.99 -8.01 8.48
CA LEU A 44 9.43 -9.25 9.13
C LEU A 44 8.83 -10.47 8.45
N ASP A 45 7.55 -10.45 8.12
CA ASP A 45 6.88 -11.53 7.38
C ASP A 45 7.53 -11.81 6.04
N GLY A 46 7.68 -10.77 5.25
CA GLY A 46 8.29 -10.86 3.93
C GLY A 46 9.73 -11.42 4.01
N TYR A 47 10.48 -11.06 5.06
CA TYR A 47 11.83 -11.59 5.30
C TYR A 47 11.80 -13.06 5.73
N LEU A 48 10.96 -13.42 6.69
CA LEU A 48 10.84 -14.79 7.22
C LEU A 48 10.29 -15.75 6.17
N ALA A 49 9.26 -15.34 5.42
CA ALA A 49 8.68 -16.14 4.34
C ALA A 49 9.72 -16.48 3.26
N LYS A 50 10.58 -15.51 2.90
CA LYS A 50 11.67 -15.75 1.93
C LYS A 50 12.78 -16.63 2.49
N ARG A 51 13.18 -16.42 3.76
CA ARG A 51 14.29 -17.14 4.38
C ARG A 51 13.95 -18.60 4.64
N PHE A 52 12.71 -18.90 5.01
CA PHE A 52 12.28 -20.25 5.39
C PHE A 52 11.42 -20.96 4.33
N ASN A 53 11.22 -20.35 3.15
CA ASN A 53 10.35 -20.88 2.08
C ASN A 53 8.92 -21.20 2.56
N TRP A 54 8.40 -20.43 3.50
CA TRP A 54 7.05 -20.58 4.05
C TRP A 54 6.06 -19.77 3.23
N THR A 55 5.79 -20.20 2.00
CA THR A 55 4.82 -19.53 1.14
C THR A 55 3.52 -20.32 1.13
N SER A 56 2.41 -19.68 1.53
CA SER A 56 1.07 -20.21 1.31
C SER A 56 0.44 -19.51 0.11
N GLU A 57 -0.37 -20.23 -0.67
CA GLU A 57 -1.11 -19.64 -1.81
C GLU A 57 -2.06 -18.53 -1.35
N LEU A 58 -2.71 -18.71 -0.19
CA LEU A 58 -3.57 -17.70 0.43
C LEU A 58 -2.78 -16.46 0.88
N GLY A 59 -1.61 -16.64 1.51
CA GLY A 59 -0.76 -15.53 1.94
C GLY A 59 -0.29 -14.69 0.76
N LYS A 60 0.15 -15.29 -0.33
CA LYS A 60 0.58 -14.56 -1.55
C LYS A 60 -0.49 -13.61 -2.10
N PHE A 61 -1.77 -13.88 -1.84
CA PHE A 61 -2.87 -13.05 -2.29
C PHE A 61 -3.32 -12.05 -1.21
N LEU A 62 -3.39 -12.47 0.05
CA LEU A 62 -3.85 -11.64 1.17
C LEU A 62 -2.85 -10.56 1.57
N ASP A 63 -1.53 -10.85 1.53
CA ASP A 63 -0.49 -9.90 1.93
C ASP A 63 -0.54 -8.58 1.12
N PRO A 64 -0.53 -8.59 -0.23
CA PRO A 64 -0.62 -7.35 -1.00
C PRO A 64 -1.95 -6.60 -0.81
N MET A 65 -3.03 -7.32 -0.46
CA MET A 65 -4.32 -6.69 -0.20
C MET A 65 -4.34 -6.02 1.17
N ALA A 66 -3.84 -6.68 2.21
CA ALA A 66 -3.81 -6.14 3.57
C ALA A 66 -3.03 -4.82 3.65
N ASP A 67 -1.86 -4.75 2.99
CA ASP A 67 -1.04 -3.54 2.92
C ASP A 67 -1.77 -2.38 2.25
N LYS A 68 -2.42 -2.66 1.12
CA LYS A 68 -3.18 -1.66 0.39
C LYS A 68 -4.40 -1.18 1.18
N PHE A 69 -5.12 -2.08 1.84
CA PHE A 69 -6.25 -1.71 2.69
C PHE A 69 -5.81 -0.83 3.85
N LEU A 70 -4.71 -1.15 4.54
CA LEU A 70 -4.15 -0.32 5.61
C LEU A 70 -3.86 1.10 5.10
N LEU A 71 -3.08 1.23 4.02
CA LEU A 71 -2.72 2.53 3.45
C LEU A 71 -3.94 3.32 2.99
N MET A 72 -4.87 2.67 2.25
CA MET A 72 -6.08 3.34 1.76
C MET A 72 -6.95 3.85 2.91
N THR A 73 -7.18 3.03 3.93
CA THR A 73 -7.96 3.42 5.12
C THR A 73 -7.32 4.63 5.79
N LEU A 74 -6.02 4.60 6.04
CA LEU A 74 -5.32 5.68 6.73
C LEU A 74 -5.24 6.97 5.90
N PHE A 75 -5.08 6.88 4.58
CA PHE A 75 -5.13 8.06 3.71
C PHE A 75 -6.50 8.71 3.73
N VAL A 76 -7.57 7.92 3.57
CA VAL A 76 -8.94 8.42 3.58
C VAL A 76 -9.29 9.04 4.93
N GLU A 77 -8.97 8.36 6.01
CA GLU A 77 -9.25 8.84 7.36
C GLU A 77 -8.43 10.09 7.72
N SER A 78 -7.14 10.11 7.40
CA SER A 78 -6.29 11.30 7.59
C SER A 78 -6.79 12.50 6.78
N ALA A 79 -7.32 12.27 5.58
CA ALA A 79 -7.93 13.33 4.77
C ALA A 79 -9.26 13.81 5.40
N TRP A 80 -10.05 12.90 5.93
CA TRP A 80 -11.30 13.23 6.63
C TRP A 80 -11.05 14.08 7.87
N LEU A 81 -9.98 13.80 8.60
CA LEU A 81 -9.53 14.58 9.76
C LEU A 81 -8.80 15.89 9.39
N GLY A 82 -8.64 16.19 8.10
CA GLY A 82 -7.93 17.39 7.63
C GLY A 82 -6.41 17.36 7.82
N LEU A 83 -5.84 16.21 8.14
CA LEU A 83 -4.40 16.01 8.32
C LEU A 83 -3.68 15.87 6.98
N VAL A 84 -4.34 15.29 5.98
CA VAL A 84 -3.81 15.05 4.63
C VAL A 84 -4.74 15.75 3.62
N PRO A 85 -4.19 16.44 2.60
CA PRO A 85 -5.01 17.00 1.52
C PRO A 85 -5.73 15.93 0.70
N TRP A 86 -7.01 16.18 0.33
CA TRP A 86 -7.82 15.23 -0.44
C TRP A 86 -7.24 14.88 -1.82
N TRP A 87 -6.53 15.80 -2.46
CA TRP A 87 -5.97 15.57 -3.79
C TRP A 87 -4.92 14.45 -3.80
N ILE A 88 -4.06 14.36 -2.76
CA ILE A 88 -3.06 13.29 -2.68
C ILE A 88 -3.72 11.95 -2.30
N THR A 89 -4.71 11.99 -1.41
CA THR A 89 -5.51 10.82 -1.05
C THR A 89 -6.23 10.24 -2.28
N ALA A 90 -6.91 11.08 -3.05
CA ALA A 90 -7.57 10.66 -4.28
C ALA A 90 -6.58 10.07 -5.29
N ALA A 91 -5.41 10.67 -5.47
CA ALA A 91 -4.37 10.16 -6.36
C ALA A 91 -3.83 8.79 -5.90
N ALA A 92 -3.57 8.63 -4.60
CA ALA A 92 -3.07 7.37 -4.03
C ALA A 92 -4.10 6.24 -4.20
N VAL A 93 -5.37 6.50 -3.84
CA VAL A 93 -6.46 5.53 -3.96
C VAL A 93 -6.71 5.19 -5.43
N ALA A 94 -6.83 6.20 -6.31
CA ALA A 94 -7.06 5.97 -7.74
C ALA A 94 -5.95 5.12 -8.38
N ARG A 95 -4.68 5.41 -8.05
CA ARG A 95 -3.53 4.61 -8.51
C ARG A 95 -3.61 3.16 -8.04
N ASP A 96 -3.93 2.93 -6.77
CA ASP A 96 -3.96 1.57 -6.21
C ASP A 96 -5.15 0.76 -6.75
N VAL A 97 -6.30 1.40 -6.92
CA VAL A 97 -7.48 0.80 -7.57
C VAL A 97 -7.15 0.48 -9.05
N MET A 98 -6.54 1.41 -9.78
CA MET A 98 -6.15 1.21 -11.18
C MET A 98 -5.21 0.00 -11.34
N ILE A 99 -4.19 -0.11 -10.48
CA ILE A 99 -3.26 -1.25 -10.51
C ILE A 99 -3.97 -2.55 -10.14
N GLY A 100 -4.82 -2.54 -9.11
CA GLY A 100 -5.57 -3.71 -8.66
C GLY A 100 -6.54 -4.21 -9.73
N LEU A 101 -7.34 -3.31 -10.31
CA LEU A 101 -8.26 -3.64 -11.39
C LEU A 101 -7.53 -4.11 -12.65
N GLY A 102 -6.46 -3.42 -13.04
CA GLY A 102 -5.67 -3.83 -14.20
C GLY A 102 -5.02 -5.21 -14.03
N ALA A 103 -4.54 -5.53 -12.84
CA ALA A 103 -4.00 -6.85 -12.54
C ALA A 103 -5.10 -7.92 -12.56
N LEU A 104 -6.30 -7.61 -12.05
CA LEU A 104 -7.46 -8.51 -12.07
C LEU A 104 -7.92 -8.78 -13.50
N VAL A 105 -8.11 -7.73 -14.31
CA VAL A 105 -8.53 -7.85 -15.71
C VAL A 105 -7.51 -8.67 -16.50
N PHE A 106 -6.21 -8.38 -16.34
CA PHE A 106 -5.17 -9.16 -17.02
C PHE A 106 -5.22 -10.64 -16.63
N ARG A 107 -5.40 -10.94 -15.33
CA ARG A 107 -5.48 -12.32 -14.83
C ARG A 107 -6.68 -13.08 -15.41
N LEU A 108 -7.83 -12.40 -15.55
CA LEU A 108 -9.05 -13.02 -16.06
C LEU A 108 -9.00 -13.30 -17.57
N TRP A 109 -8.34 -12.42 -18.34
CA TRP A 109 -8.36 -12.48 -19.81
C TRP A 109 -7.09 -13.08 -20.43
N PHE A 110 -5.94 -12.94 -19.78
CA PHE A 110 -4.63 -13.36 -20.31
C PHE A 110 -3.91 -14.37 -19.41
N GLY A 111 -4.49 -14.74 -18.25
CA GLY A 111 -3.89 -15.70 -17.33
C GLY A 111 -2.95 -15.11 -16.28
N PRO A 112 -2.19 -15.95 -15.55
CA PRO A 112 -1.40 -15.50 -14.41
C PRO A 112 -0.30 -14.51 -14.80
N LEU A 113 -0.25 -13.37 -14.10
CA LEU A 113 0.77 -12.33 -14.27
C LEU A 113 2.13 -12.85 -13.76
N HIS A 114 3.00 -13.26 -14.67
CA HIS A 114 4.40 -13.55 -14.36
C HIS A 114 5.22 -12.25 -14.48
N GLY A 115 5.53 -11.61 -13.35
CA GLY A 115 6.38 -10.41 -13.35
C GLY A 115 6.74 -9.98 -11.94
N ARG A 116 7.98 -9.48 -11.77
CA ARG A 116 8.40 -8.85 -10.53
C ARG A 116 7.76 -7.46 -10.42
N PRO A 117 7.29 -7.04 -9.24
CA PRO A 117 6.78 -5.69 -9.05
C PRO A 117 7.88 -4.67 -9.40
N ALA A 118 7.51 -3.62 -10.13
CA ALA A 118 8.43 -2.57 -10.53
C ALA A 118 9.05 -1.87 -9.31
N VAL A 119 10.32 -1.53 -9.39
CA VAL A 119 11.04 -0.82 -8.31
C VAL A 119 10.31 0.48 -7.95
N ILE A 120 9.81 1.21 -8.95
CA ILE A 120 9.05 2.46 -8.73
C ILE A 120 7.79 2.25 -7.88
N SER A 121 7.13 1.09 -7.99
CA SER A 121 5.97 0.76 -7.14
C SER A 121 6.36 0.57 -5.67
N LYS A 122 7.53 0.00 -5.41
CA LYS A 122 8.06 -0.16 -4.05
C LYS A 122 8.46 1.19 -3.44
N ILE A 123 9.13 2.03 -4.23
CA ILE A 123 9.49 3.40 -3.82
C ILE A 123 8.23 4.19 -3.47
N ASN A 124 7.20 4.10 -4.30
CA ASN A 124 5.94 4.78 -4.02
C ASN A 124 5.28 4.30 -2.72
N THR A 125 5.21 2.99 -2.46
CA THR A 125 4.66 2.47 -1.21
C THR A 125 5.46 2.95 -0.01
N ALA A 126 6.79 2.94 -0.09
CA ALA A 126 7.67 3.45 0.96
C ALA A 126 7.45 4.97 1.19
N ALA A 127 7.32 5.75 0.13
CA ALA A 127 7.04 7.19 0.23
C ALA A 127 5.68 7.46 0.90
N GLN A 128 4.65 6.70 0.54
CA GLN A 128 3.32 6.80 1.17
C GLN A 128 3.35 6.44 2.66
N LEU A 129 4.04 5.35 3.03
CA LEU A 129 4.21 4.94 4.43
C LEU A 129 4.92 6.02 5.25
N LEU A 130 6.03 6.56 4.72
CA LEU A 130 6.81 7.59 5.39
C LEU A 130 6.02 8.91 5.49
N TYR A 131 5.27 9.26 4.47
CA TYR A 131 4.43 10.46 4.49
C TYR A 131 3.35 10.37 5.57
N LEU A 132 2.59 9.25 5.63
CA LEU A 132 1.58 9.04 6.67
C LEU A 132 2.19 9.01 8.07
N ALA A 133 3.33 8.33 8.24
CA ALA A 133 4.06 8.35 9.52
C ALA A 133 4.46 9.77 9.92
N GLY A 134 4.97 10.56 8.98
CA GLY A 134 5.33 11.96 9.19
C GLY A 134 4.14 12.84 9.59
N VAL A 135 2.99 12.64 8.94
CA VAL A 135 1.73 13.34 9.26
C VAL A 135 1.26 13.00 10.68
N MET A 136 1.21 11.70 11.03
CA MET A 136 0.81 11.27 12.37
C MET A 136 1.79 11.75 13.44
N PHE A 137 3.09 11.71 13.15
CA PHE A 137 4.12 12.22 14.05
C PHE A 137 3.98 13.73 14.27
N SER A 138 3.77 14.49 13.21
CA SER A 138 3.52 15.93 13.31
C SER A 138 2.26 16.25 14.10
N ALA A 139 1.19 15.49 13.91
CA ALA A 139 -0.03 15.64 14.69
C ALA A 139 0.15 15.31 16.18
N ALA A 140 1.08 14.38 16.51
CA ALA A 140 1.35 13.97 17.89
C ALA A 140 2.27 14.95 18.64
N VAL A 141 3.31 15.50 17.98
CA VAL A 141 4.39 16.27 18.65
C VAL A 141 4.56 17.68 18.09
N GLY A 142 3.82 18.08 17.05
CA GLY A 142 3.95 19.40 16.42
C GLY A 142 5.16 19.57 15.49
N PHE A 143 5.90 18.50 15.19
CA PHE A 143 7.05 18.49 14.30
C PHE A 143 6.99 17.25 13.38
N PRO A 144 7.35 17.33 12.09
CA PRO A 144 7.82 18.51 11.34
C PRO A 144 6.71 19.55 11.05
N PRO A 145 7.08 20.80 10.72
CA PRO A 145 6.13 21.84 10.40
C PRO A 145 5.38 21.52 9.08
N ARG A 146 4.25 22.19 8.86
CA ARG A 146 3.33 21.89 7.76
C ARG A 146 3.98 22.05 6.38
N GLU A 147 4.86 23.02 6.22
CA GLU A 147 5.61 23.28 4.98
C GLU A 147 6.48 22.07 4.56
N VAL A 148 7.08 21.38 5.53
CA VAL A 148 7.85 20.16 5.28
C VAL A 148 6.94 19.02 4.86
N LEU A 149 5.78 18.89 5.50
CA LEU A 149 4.79 17.87 5.11
C LEU A 149 4.22 18.15 3.72
N ASP A 150 3.98 19.39 3.35
CA ASP A 150 3.50 19.78 2.02
C ASP A 150 4.55 19.46 0.95
N ALA A 151 5.81 19.74 1.21
CA ALA A 151 6.91 19.33 0.33
C ALA A 151 6.98 17.80 0.19
N PHE A 152 6.80 17.07 1.30
CA PHE A 152 6.79 15.62 1.28
C PHE A 152 5.56 15.05 0.55
N ALA A 153 4.40 15.72 0.67
CA ALA A 153 3.20 15.39 -0.11
C ALA A 153 3.47 15.49 -1.61
N LEU A 154 4.14 16.55 -2.06
CA LEU A 154 4.52 16.72 -3.47
C LEU A 154 5.46 15.62 -3.95
N VAL A 155 6.50 15.29 -3.17
CA VAL A 155 7.41 14.19 -3.50
C VAL A 155 6.64 12.87 -3.61
N THR A 156 5.76 12.58 -2.65
CA THR A 156 4.92 11.38 -2.65
C THR A 156 3.99 11.37 -3.87
N PHE A 157 3.39 12.50 -4.22
CA PHE A 157 2.55 12.63 -5.41
C PHE A 157 3.32 12.32 -6.70
N VAL A 158 4.53 12.85 -6.84
CA VAL A 158 5.38 12.54 -8.00
C VAL A 158 5.64 11.03 -8.10
N THR A 159 5.90 10.36 -6.98
CA THR A 159 6.08 8.88 -7.00
C THR A 159 4.79 8.14 -7.37
N ILE A 160 3.61 8.63 -6.94
CA ILE A 160 2.30 8.08 -7.32
C ILE A 160 2.11 8.16 -8.85
N VAL A 161 2.35 9.34 -9.42
CA VAL A 161 2.18 9.59 -10.87
C VAL A 161 3.16 8.73 -11.68
N LEU A 162 4.43 8.73 -11.31
CA LEU A 162 5.46 7.92 -11.98
C LEU A 162 5.15 6.42 -11.91
N SER A 163 4.68 5.94 -10.76
CA SER A 163 4.30 4.54 -10.57
C SER A 163 3.07 4.19 -11.41
N GLY A 164 2.07 5.07 -11.46
CA GLY A 164 0.87 4.90 -12.28
C GLY A 164 1.20 4.87 -13.77
N TYR A 165 2.00 5.83 -14.24
CA TYR A 165 2.45 5.90 -15.63
C TYR A 165 3.23 4.64 -16.04
N HIS A 166 4.20 4.22 -15.23
CA HIS A 166 4.97 3.01 -15.49
C HIS A 166 4.08 1.76 -15.59
N TYR A 167 3.08 1.67 -14.73
CA TYR A 167 2.12 0.57 -14.77
C TYR A 167 1.31 0.59 -16.07
N LEU A 168 0.72 1.72 -16.45
CA LEU A 168 -0.05 1.88 -17.70
C LEU A 168 0.81 1.54 -18.92
N ALA A 169 2.03 2.08 -19.01
CA ALA A 169 2.94 1.81 -20.10
C ALA A 169 3.31 0.31 -20.22
N THR A 170 3.51 -0.36 -19.08
CA THR A 170 3.82 -1.79 -19.05
C THR A 170 2.59 -2.62 -19.40
N PHE A 171 1.41 -2.24 -18.91
CA PHE A 171 0.15 -2.92 -19.18
C PHE A 171 -0.22 -2.85 -20.67
N THR A 172 -0.20 -1.65 -21.26
CA THR A 172 -0.49 -1.47 -22.68
C THR A 172 0.47 -2.27 -23.55
N ARG A 173 1.78 -2.20 -23.31
CA ARG A 173 2.78 -3.00 -24.06
C ARG A 173 2.47 -4.50 -24.00
N ARG A 174 2.08 -5.03 -22.81
CA ARG A 174 1.77 -6.46 -22.65
C ARG A 174 0.50 -6.86 -23.37
N VAL A 175 -0.56 -6.05 -23.31
CA VAL A 175 -1.81 -6.31 -24.03
C VAL A 175 -1.57 -6.38 -25.54
N TRP A 176 -0.73 -5.49 -26.08
CA TRP A 176 -0.41 -5.47 -27.51
C TRP A 176 0.53 -6.61 -27.95
N SER A 177 1.34 -7.15 -27.05
CA SER A 177 2.29 -8.23 -27.37
C SER A 177 1.76 -9.64 -27.11
N THR A 178 0.58 -9.78 -26.48
CA THR A 178 0.00 -11.10 -26.18
C THR A 178 -1.11 -11.37 -27.21
N PRO A 179 -0.97 -12.36 -28.12
CA PRO A 179 -2.07 -12.77 -29.00
C PRO A 179 -3.24 -13.25 -28.15
N ALA A 180 -4.45 -12.78 -28.48
CA ALA A 180 -5.67 -13.25 -27.83
C ALA A 180 -5.75 -14.76 -27.99
N GLN A 181 -5.84 -15.50 -26.89
CA GLN A 181 -6.11 -16.94 -26.97
C GLN A 181 -7.53 -17.11 -27.52
N PRO A 182 -7.72 -17.85 -28.62
CA PRO A 182 -9.06 -18.16 -29.07
C PRO A 182 -9.76 -18.96 -27.99
N SER A 183 -10.94 -18.50 -27.60
CA SER A 183 -11.84 -19.20 -26.69
C SER A 183 -12.20 -20.57 -27.30
N SER A 184 -11.64 -21.62 -26.73
CA SER A 184 -12.07 -23.00 -26.99
C SER A 184 -13.28 -23.34 -26.14
#